data_7fb0252ee944928956b80bc44a1ec972
#
_entry.id   7fb0252ee944928956b80bc44a1ec972
#
_cell.length_a   1.000
_cell.length_b   1.000
_cell.length_c   1.000
_cell.angle_alpha   90.00
_cell.angle_beta   90.00
_cell.angle_gamma   90.00
#
_symmetry.space_group_name_H-M   'P 1'
#
loop_
_entity.id
_entity.type
_entity.pdbx_description
1 polymer ?
#
loop_
_entity_poly.entity_id
_entity_poly.type
_entity_poly.pdbx_seq_one_letter_code
_entity_poly.pdbx_strand_id
1 'polypeptide(L)'
;VAGAAGAFVAVAAVSIAGYRQWNYVQHDNRFCTSCHLMQNPYNLFRTSAHATLQCHTCHEGHLPEQLHQMWLTLVEHPTAIGQHAQVPNRVCAGCHVYGDSTRWKVIAATAGHRIHLESTDPRLKGLQCVTCHGVSLHRFASVDQTCMQSGCHPHNIIRLSGMAGRTDLHCTTCHNFLARAPGVAVDSLGQPLTPRAAQCLGCHAMQGQITGLDIAKDPHHGVCGDCHNPHTQTSARDVSCTNAGCHANWRDVSFHVGVPHPQLCTTCHEPHRWTVNGKHCTRCHEN
;
A
#
# COMPACT_ATOMS: atom_id res chain seq x y z
N VAL A 1 70.11 -1.53 -11.09
CA VAL A 1 69.09 -0.69 -11.77
C VAL A 1 67.96 -1.57 -12.35
N ALA A 2 68.25 -2.69 -13.05
CA ALA A 2 67.24 -3.55 -13.66
C ALA A 2 66.29 -4.22 -12.64
N GLY A 3 66.79 -4.64 -11.47
CA GLY A 3 65.95 -5.24 -10.42
C GLY A 3 64.94 -4.25 -9.79
N ALA A 4 65.35 -2.98 -9.61
CA ALA A 4 64.46 -1.95 -9.08
C ALA A 4 63.33 -1.57 -10.08
N ALA A 5 63.62 -1.52 -11.36
CA ALA A 5 62.66 -1.30 -12.42
C ALA A 5 61.66 -2.46 -12.52
N GLY A 6 62.11 -3.70 -12.41
CA GLY A 6 61.23 -4.89 -12.39
C GLY A 6 60.30 -4.90 -11.17
N ALA A 7 60.83 -4.59 -9.99
CA ALA A 7 60.01 -4.49 -8.76
C ALA A 7 58.95 -3.39 -8.86
N PHE A 8 59.30 -2.23 -9.42
CA PHE A 8 58.35 -1.14 -9.61
C PHE A 8 57.23 -1.53 -10.57
N VAL A 9 57.54 -2.16 -11.70
CA VAL A 9 56.54 -2.66 -12.66
C VAL A 9 55.63 -3.71 -12.02
N ALA A 10 56.13 -4.61 -11.23
CA ALA A 10 55.33 -5.62 -10.53
C ALA A 10 54.40 -4.97 -9.49
N VAL A 11 54.88 -4.04 -8.70
CA VAL A 11 54.03 -3.28 -7.73
C VAL A 11 52.98 -2.49 -8.45
N ALA A 12 53.32 -1.80 -9.53
CA ALA A 12 52.35 -1.05 -10.33
C ALA A 12 51.24 -1.95 -10.93
N ALA A 13 51.64 -3.12 -11.47
CA ALA A 13 50.70 -4.10 -12.02
C ALA A 13 49.75 -4.65 -10.96
N VAL A 14 50.26 -5.02 -9.77
CA VAL A 14 49.44 -5.47 -8.65
C VAL A 14 48.51 -4.38 -8.15
N SER A 15 48.97 -3.14 -8.05
CA SER A 15 48.18 -2.01 -7.63
C SER A 15 47.04 -1.73 -8.62
N ILE A 16 47.31 -1.75 -9.92
CA ILE A 16 46.32 -1.58 -10.97
C ILE A 16 45.26 -2.71 -10.95
N ALA A 17 45.74 -3.96 -10.81
CA ALA A 17 44.83 -5.11 -10.71
C ALA A 17 43.96 -5.03 -9.47
N GLY A 18 44.54 -4.69 -8.33
CA GLY A 18 43.79 -4.48 -7.07
C GLY A 18 42.77 -3.38 -7.16
N TYR A 19 43.15 -2.22 -7.75
CA TYR A 19 42.21 -1.11 -7.97
C TYR A 19 41.05 -1.50 -8.92
N ARG A 20 41.36 -2.21 -10.02
CA ARG A 20 40.33 -2.70 -10.94
C ARG A 20 39.37 -3.66 -10.27
N GLN A 21 39.90 -4.58 -9.49
CA GLN A 21 39.07 -5.53 -8.73
C GLN A 21 38.22 -4.84 -7.69
N TRP A 22 38.79 -3.89 -6.94
CA TRP A 22 38.05 -3.09 -5.98
C TRP A 22 36.94 -2.28 -6.66
N ASN A 23 37.25 -1.63 -7.78
CA ASN A 23 36.26 -0.86 -8.53
C ASN A 23 35.13 -1.75 -9.09
N TYR A 24 35.43 -2.94 -9.55
CA TYR A 24 34.44 -3.92 -9.99
C TYR A 24 33.53 -4.35 -8.86
N VAL A 25 34.06 -4.62 -7.68
CA VAL A 25 33.28 -5.03 -6.51
C VAL A 25 32.41 -3.90 -5.98
N GLN A 26 32.93 -2.67 -5.94
CA GLN A 26 32.26 -1.54 -5.27
C GLN A 26 31.32 -0.76 -6.19
N HIS A 27 31.57 -0.73 -7.50
CA HIS A 27 30.92 0.20 -8.40
C HIS A 27 30.27 -0.46 -9.62
N ASP A 28 30.34 -1.76 -9.74
CA ASP A 28 29.74 -2.48 -10.88
C ASP A 28 28.67 -3.46 -10.42
N ASN A 29 27.42 -3.19 -10.78
CA ASN A 29 26.30 -4.07 -10.43
C ASN A 29 26.47 -5.51 -10.96
N ARG A 30 27.33 -5.72 -11.96
CA ARG A 30 27.64 -7.06 -12.50
C ARG A 30 28.31 -7.97 -11.47
N PHE A 31 29.00 -7.39 -10.51
CA PHE A 31 29.56 -8.18 -9.41
C PHE A 31 28.44 -8.91 -8.64
N CYS A 32 27.41 -8.17 -8.20
CA CYS A 32 26.28 -8.76 -7.47
C CYS A 32 25.52 -9.78 -8.32
N THR A 33 25.34 -9.49 -9.62
CA THR A 33 24.60 -10.37 -10.54
C THR A 33 25.38 -11.57 -11.03
N SER A 34 26.66 -11.69 -10.69
CA SER A 34 27.45 -12.89 -10.95
C SER A 34 26.98 -14.11 -10.14
N CYS A 35 26.27 -13.88 -9.03
CA CYS A 35 25.61 -14.92 -8.26
C CYS A 35 24.21 -15.21 -8.80
N HIS A 36 23.89 -16.48 -9.04
CA HIS A 36 22.59 -16.89 -9.58
C HIS A 36 21.40 -16.51 -8.68
N LEU A 37 21.62 -16.44 -7.37
CA LEU A 37 20.59 -16.03 -6.40
C LEU A 37 20.19 -14.56 -6.55
N MET A 38 21.07 -13.72 -7.09
CA MET A 38 20.82 -12.30 -7.30
C MET A 38 20.04 -11.99 -8.58
N GLN A 39 19.78 -12.96 -9.44
CA GLN A 39 19.11 -12.73 -10.73
C GLN A 39 17.68 -12.21 -10.53
N ASN A 40 16.90 -12.83 -9.64
CA ASN A 40 15.53 -12.39 -9.38
C ASN A 40 15.48 -11.00 -8.71
N PRO A 41 16.19 -10.71 -7.60
CA PRO A 41 16.31 -9.37 -7.05
C PRO A 41 16.74 -8.33 -8.07
N TYR A 42 17.70 -8.63 -8.93
CA TYR A 42 18.17 -7.72 -9.96
C TYR A 42 17.14 -7.44 -11.04
N ASN A 43 16.40 -8.44 -11.47
CA ASN A 43 15.33 -8.26 -12.45
C ASN A 43 14.22 -7.37 -11.91
N LEU A 44 13.87 -7.49 -10.63
CA LEU A 44 12.94 -6.60 -9.96
C LEU A 44 13.50 -5.17 -9.84
N PHE A 45 14.78 -5.06 -9.47
CA PHE A 45 15.47 -3.77 -9.39
C PHE A 45 15.46 -3.02 -10.73
N ARG A 46 15.74 -3.71 -11.83
CA ARG A 46 15.74 -3.10 -13.18
C ARG A 46 14.39 -2.51 -13.62
N THR A 47 13.31 -2.96 -13.04
CA THR A 47 11.96 -2.43 -13.31
C THR A 47 11.51 -1.39 -12.28
N SER A 48 12.37 -1.08 -11.31
CA SER A 48 12.07 -0.11 -10.26
C SER A 48 12.39 1.33 -10.67
N ALA A 49 11.89 2.28 -9.90
CA ALA A 49 12.25 3.70 -10.06
C ALA A 49 13.74 4.00 -9.80
N HIS A 50 14.48 3.05 -9.21
CA HIS A 50 15.90 3.17 -8.86
C HIS A 50 16.82 2.41 -9.81
N ALA A 51 16.33 1.93 -10.93
CA ALA A 51 17.05 1.08 -11.89
C ALA A 51 18.40 1.64 -12.39
N THR A 52 18.59 2.96 -12.30
CA THR A 52 19.82 3.66 -12.71
C THR A 52 20.89 3.74 -11.62
N LEU A 53 20.56 3.36 -10.39
CA LEU A 53 21.47 3.43 -9.26
C LEU A 53 22.38 2.21 -9.21
N GLN A 54 23.47 2.35 -8.47
CA GLN A 54 24.34 1.23 -8.12
C GLN A 54 23.80 0.51 -6.88
N CYS A 55 24.03 -0.81 -6.79
CA CYS A 55 23.60 -1.60 -5.64
C CYS A 55 24.15 -1.02 -4.32
N HIS A 56 25.42 -0.62 -4.34
CA HIS A 56 26.09 -0.05 -3.17
C HIS A 56 25.62 1.37 -2.79
N THR A 57 24.80 2.02 -3.61
CA THR A 57 24.14 3.27 -3.19
C THR A 57 23.21 3.04 -2.00
N CYS A 58 22.61 1.86 -1.92
CA CYS A 58 21.69 1.49 -0.83
C CYS A 58 22.29 0.43 0.09
N HIS A 59 23.04 -0.53 -0.45
CA HIS A 59 23.68 -1.61 0.27
C HIS A 59 25.11 -1.23 0.67
N GLU A 60 25.22 -0.59 1.82
CA GLU A 60 26.53 -0.20 2.39
C GLU A 60 27.20 -1.44 2.98
N GLY A 61 27.99 -2.13 2.18
CA GLY A 61 28.78 -3.28 2.65
C GLY A 61 30.15 -2.86 3.17
N HIS A 62 30.46 -3.25 4.39
CA HIS A 62 31.82 -3.15 4.91
C HIS A 62 32.67 -4.31 4.40
N LEU A 63 33.95 -4.06 4.19
CA LEU A 63 34.89 -5.09 3.66
C LEU A 63 34.83 -6.44 4.41
N PRO A 64 34.75 -6.48 5.76
CA PRO A 64 34.64 -7.76 6.48
C PRO A 64 33.37 -8.54 6.10
N GLU A 65 32.23 -7.85 5.92
CA GLU A 65 30.97 -8.46 5.54
C GLU A 65 31.02 -9.01 4.10
N GLN A 66 31.62 -8.24 3.18
CA GLN A 66 31.81 -8.67 1.81
C GLN A 66 32.68 -9.92 1.72
N LEU A 67 33.80 -9.96 2.47
CA LEU A 67 34.66 -11.11 2.54
C LEU A 67 33.95 -12.32 3.16
N HIS A 68 33.11 -12.10 4.19
CA HIS A 68 32.32 -13.15 4.79
C HIS A 68 31.27 -13.71 3.80
N GLN A 69 30.60 -12.85 3.05
CA GLN A 69 29.64 -13.27 2.00
C GLN A 69 30.33 -14.07 0.88
N MET A 70 31.50 -13.63 0.46
CA MET A 70 32.30 -14.39 -0.51
C MET A 70 32.70 -15.78 0.04
N TRP A 71 33.11 -15.84 1.29
CA TRP A 71 33.47 -17.13 1.95
C TRP A 71 32.22 -18.04 2.04
N LEU A 72 31.06 -17.54 2.50
CA LEU A 72 29.84 -18.30 2.53
C LEU A 72 29.44 -18.84 1.15
N THR A 73 29.57 -18.02 0.11
CA THR A 73 29.26 -18.42 -1.26
C THR A 73 30.16 -19.56 -1.76
N LEU A 74 31.46 -19.50 -1.40
CA LEU A 74 32.43 -20.47 -1.84
C LEU A 74 32.37 -21.79 -1.06
N VAL A 75 32.01 -21.74 0.22
CA VAL A 75 32.06 -22.89 1.14
C VAL A 75 30.71 -23.52 1.38
N GLU A 76 29.70 -22.70 1.60
CA GLU A 76 28.35 -23.18 2.02
C GLU A 76 27.40 -23.35 0.84
N HIS A 77 27.68 -22.74 -0.33
CA HIS A 77 26.81 -22.81 -1.51
C HIS A 77 25.33 -22.52 -1.19
N PRO A 78 25.00 -21.35 -0.65
CA PRO A 78 23.64 -21.05 -0.18
C PRO A 78 22.63 -21.19 -1.31
N THR A 79 21.47 -21.77 -1.00
CA THR A 79 20.36 -21.94 -1.94
C THR A 79 19.35 -20.81 -1.87
N ALA A 80 19.45 -19.93 -0.88
CA ALA A 80 18.57 -18.78 -0.68
C ALA A 80 19.37 -17.57 -0.18
N ILE A 81 18.89 -16.38 -0.51
CA ILE A 81 19.45 -15.13 0.02
C ILE A 81 18.91 -14.93 1.43
N GLY A 82 19.80 -14.88 2.42
CA GLY A 82 19.47 -14.50 3.78
C GLY A 82 19.22 -12.98 3.90
N GLN A 83 18.56 -12.58 4.99
CA GLN A 83 18.46 -11.16 5.36
C GLN A 83 19.81 -10.67 5.91
N HIS A 84 20.68 -10.24 5.03
CA HIS A 84 22.04 -9.82 5.38
C HIS A 84 22.30 -8.32 5.19
N ALA A 85 21.41 -7.61 4.48
CA ALA A 85 21.59 -6.20 4.24
C ALA A 85 20.33 -5.44 4.67
N GLN A 86 20.45 -4.67 5.74
CA GLN A 86 19.44 -3.69 6.12
C GLN A 86 19.81 -2.34 5.52
N VAL A 87 18.87 -1.73 4.79
CA VAL A 87 19.03 -0.37 4.25
C VAL A 87 18.51 0.61 5.28
N PRO A 88 19.39 1.36 5.97
CA PRO A 88 18.95 2.29 7.00
C PRO A 88 18.27 3.52 6.38
N ASN A 89 17.35 4.13 7.13
CA ASN A 89 16.58 5.31 6.69
C ASN A 89 17.45 6.45 6.15
N ARG A 90 18.68 6.64 6.67
CA ARG A 90 19.59 7.70 6.22
C ARG A 90 19.92 7.63 4.72
N VAL A 91 19.97 6.42 4.16
CA VAL A 91 20.23 6.20 2.74
C VAL A 91 19.09 6.78 1.90
N CYS A 92 17.85 6.43 2.23
CA CYS A 92 16.66 6.95 1.56
C CYS A 92 16.54 8.46 1.76
N ALA A 93 16.77 8.92 3.00
CA ALA A 93 16.67 10.32 3.39
C ALA A 93 17.66 11.21 2.64
N GLY A 94 18.85 10.71 2.29
CA GLY A 94 19.85 11.44 1.53
C GLY A 94 19.27 12.05 0.25
N CYS A 95 18.49 11.29 -0.49
CA CYS A 95 17.87 11.76 -1.72
C CYS A 95 16.44 12.28 -1.49
N HIS A 96 15.61 11.54 -0.75
CA HIS A 96 14.17 11.83 -0.66
C HIS A 96 13.80 12.91 0.36
N VAL A 97 14.62 13.13 1.38
CA VAL A 97 14.38 14.14 2.42
C VAL A 97 15.27 15.36 2.23
N TYR A 98 16.59 15.13 2.11
CA TYR A 98 17.57 16.22 2.04
C TYR A 98 17.85 16.66 0.62
N GLY A 99 17.78 15.76 -0.36
CA GLY A 99 18.00 16.09 -1.78
C GLY A 99 16.86 16.89 -2.40
N ASP A 100 15.61 16.68 -1.95
CA ASP A 100 14.43 17.46 -2.35
C ASP A 100 13.55 17.77 -1.14
N SER A 101 14.02 18.67 -0.30
CA SER A 101 13.33 19.05 0.93
C SER A 101 11.97 19.72 0.68
N THR A 102 11.78 20.38 -0.45
CA THR A 102 10.51 21.01 -0.82
C THR A 102 9.45 19.96 -1.12
N ARG A 103 9.79 18.97 -1.92
CA ARG A 103 8.91 17.84 -2.22
C ARG A 103 8.63 17.02 -0.97
N TRP A 104 9.67 16.80 -0.14
CA TRP A 104 9.51 16.07 1.11
C TRP A 104 8.51 16.72 2.06
N LYS A 105 8.51 18.04 2.22
CA LYS A 105 7.53 18.74 3.06
C LYS A 105 6.08 18.44 2.65
N VAL A 106 5.83 18.36 1.35
CA VAL A 106 4.50 18.03 0.83
C VAL A 106 4.18 16.57 1.12
N ILE A 107 5.11 15.65 0.86
CA ILE A 107 4.92 14.20 1.07
C ILE A 107 4.76 13.89 2.56
N ALA A 108 5.60 14.46 3.42
CA ALA A 108 5.54 14.26 4.87
C ALA A 108 4.21 14.73 5.48
N ALA A 109 3.59 15.75 4.89
CA ALA A 109 2.30 16.26 5.33
C ALA A 109 1.10 15.38 4.89
N THR A 110 1.31 14.36 4.06
CA THR A 110 0.25 13.44 3.67
C THR A 110 -0.16 12.53 4.82
N ALA A 111 -1.41 12.06 4.81
CA ALA A 111 -1.94 11.23 5.88
C ALA A 111 -1.09 9.94 6.09
N GLY A 112 -0.65 9.32 4.98
CA GLY A 112 0.16 8.10 5.05
C GLY A 112 1.49 8.28 5.77
N HIS A 113 2.17 9.41 5.60
CA HIS A 113 3.45 9.67 6.26
C HIS A 113 3.25 10.29 7.65
N ARG A 114 2.47 11.35 7.75
CA ARG A 114 2.36 12.11 8.99
C ARG A 114 1.84 11.26 10.15
N ILE A 115 0.76 10.52 9.94
CA ILE A 115 0.15 9.68 10.98
C ILE A 115 1.15 8.65 11.52
N HIS A 116 2.02 8.11 10.67
CA HIS A 116 2.97 7.09 11.08
C HIS A 116 4.29 7.66 11.61
N LEU A 117 4.80 8.73 11.00
CA LEU A 117 6.09 9.32 11.36
C LEU A 117 6.03 10.24 12.57
N GLU A 118 4.91 10.93 12.79
CA GLU A 118 4.69 11.82 13.95
C GLU A 118 3.95 11.12 15.10
N SER A 119 3.63 9.85 14.96
CA SER A 119 2.91 9.10 15.99
C SER A 119 3.72 8.95 17.27
N THR A 120 3.05 9.09 18.38
CA THR A 120 3.62 8.80 19.71
C THR A 120 3.52 7.31 20.09
N ASP A 121 2.91 6.47 19.24
CA ASP A 121 2.80 5.03 19.47
C ASP A 121 4.20 4.39 19.48
N PRO A 122 4.58 3.72 20.60
CA PRO A 122 5.90 3.08 20.72
C PRO A 122 6.18 2.07 19.61
N ARG A 123 5.15 1.44 19.02
CA ARG A 123 5.28 0.46 17.92
C ARG A 123 5.75 1.09 16.63
N LEU A 124 5.53 2.39 16.43
CA LEU A 124 5.93 3.13 15.26
C LEU A 124 7.28 3.85 15.44
N LYS A 125 7.82 3.81 16.67
CA LYS A 125 9.11 4.44 16.96
C LYS A 125 10.23 3.71 16.22
N GLY A 126 10.95 4.46 15.38
CA GLY A 126 12.05 3.91 14.57
C GLY A 126 11.59 3.16 13.32
N LEU A 127 10.37 3.42 12.84
CA LEU A 127 9.83 2.86 11.61
C LEU A 127 10.79 3.08 10.43
N GLN A 128 11.10 2.01 9.73
CA GLN A 128 11.99 2.06 8.58
C GLN A 128 11.21 2.39 7.30
N CYS A 129 11.81 3.19 6.42
CA CYS A 129 11.21 3.50 5.11
C CYS A 129 10.85 2.23 4.34
N VAL A 130 11.74 1.24 4.39
CA VAL A 130 11.55 -0.05 3.74
C VAL A 130 10.41 -0.89 4.31
N THR A 131 9.93 -0.61 5.52
CA THR A 131 8.77 -1.30 6.10
C THR A 131 7.53 -1.09 5.24
N CYS A 132 7.37 0.07 4.63
CA CYS A 132 6.25 0.39 3.74
C CYS A 132 6.63 0.38 2.26
N HIS A 133 7.90 0.65 1.93
CA HIS A 133 8.38 0.85 0.57
C HIS A 133 9.31 -0.26 0.06
N GLY A 134 9.37 -1.39 0.69
CA GLY A 134 10.36 -2.40 0.34
C GLY A 134 9.85 -3.83 0.26
N VAL A 135 8.59 -4.04 -0.05
CA VAL A 135 7.95 -5.36 0.12
C VAL A 135 8.33 -6.41 -0.86
N SER A 136 8.40 -6.05 -2.07
CA SER A 136 8.91 -6.98 -3.05
C SER A 136 10.37 -6.66 -3.24
N LEU A 137 11.21 -7.65 -3.08
CA LEU A 137 12.65 -7.56 -3.27
C LEU A 137 13.00 -6.59 -4.41
N HIS A 138 13.57 -5.44 -4.05
CA HIS A 138 14.00 -4.37 -4.95
C HIS A 138 12.92 -3.67 -5.78
N ARG A 139 11.65 -3.85 -5.44
CA ARG A 139 10.58 -3.11 -6.08
C ARG A 139 10.14 -1.97 -5.17
N PHE A 140 10.63 -0.78 -5.42
CA PHE A 140 10.38 0.42 -4.63
C PHE A 140 9.23 1.26 -5.21
N ALA A 141 8.11 0.62 -5.54
CA ALA A 141 6.91 1.37 -5.82
C ALA A 141 6.24 1.77 -4.50
N SER A 142 5.74 2.98 -4.43
CA SER A 142 5.08 3.54 -3.24
C SER A 142 3.84 2.78 -2.75
N VAL A 143 3.43 1.76 -3.48
CA VAL A 143 2.22 0.97 -3.23
C VAL A 143 2.52 -0.53 -3.09
N ASP A 144 3.77 -0.91 -2.96
CA ASP A 144 4.17 -2.33 -2.98
C ASP A 144 3.88 -3.08 -1.68
N GLN A 145 3.59 -2.37 -0.61
CA GLN A 145 3.19 -3.02 0.65
C GLN A 145 1.72 -2.81 0.92
N THR A 146 1.05 -3.88 1.21
CA THR A 146 -0.21 -3.76 1.89
C THR A 146 0.04 -3.48 3.37
N CYS A 147 -0.73 -2.57 3.94
CA CYS A 147 -0.65 -2.22 5.35
C CYS A 147 -0.84 -3.43 6.28
N MET A 148 -1.38 -4.52 5.78
CA MET A 148 -1.60 -5.78 6.49
C MET A 148 -0.39 -6.71 6.46
N GLN A 149 0.39 -6.72 5.39
CA GLN A 149 1.53 -7.64 5.24
C GLN A 149 2.63 -7.38 6.25
N SER A 150 2.74 -6.16 6.72
CA SER A 150 3.66 -5.78 7.80
C SER A 150 3.16 -6.22 9.19
N GLY A 151 1.96 -6.79 9.30
CA GLY A 151 1.34 -7.14 10.58
C GLY A 151 0.79 -5.95 11.37
N CYS A 152 0.85 -4.74 10.80
CA CYS A 152 0.44 -3.52 11.52
C CYS A 152 -1.08 -3.32 11.53
N HIS A 153 -1.77 -3.67 10.45
CA HIS A 153 -3.23 -3.55 10.32
C HIS A 153 -3.91 -4.91 10.06
N PRO A 154 -3.71 -5.93 10.92
CA PRO A 154 -4.17 -7.30 10.66
C PRO A 154 -5.70 -7.44 10.65
N HIS A 155 -6.41 -6.48 11.22
CA HIS A 155 -7.88 -6.52 11.32
C HIS A 155 -8.59 -5.88 10.13
N ASN A 156 -7.87 -5.21 9.25
CA ASN A 156 -8.44 -4.50 8.09
C ASN A 156 -8.47 -5.39 6.84
N ILE A 157 -8.86 -6.65 7.01
CA ILE A 157 -9.00 -7.59 5.90
C ILE A 157 -10.09 -7.09 4.94
N ILE A 158 -9.78 -7.04 3.66
CA ILE A 158 -10.77 -6.71 2.62
C ILE A 158 -11.64 -7.94 2.36
N ARG A 159 -12.94 -7.79 2.55
CA ARG A 159 -13.93 -8.86 2.43
C ARG A 159 -15.00 -8.45 1.41
N LEU A 160 -14.61 -8.46 0.14
CA LEU A 160 -15.53 -8.19 -0.95
C LEU A 160 -16.12 -9.52 -1.44
N SER A 161 -17.41 -9.71 -1.22
CA SER A 161 -18.14 -10.89 -1.70
C SER A 161 -17.95 -11.06 -3.21
N GLY A 162 -17.57 -12.24 -3.67
CA GLY A 162 -17.26 -12.51 -5.08
C GLY A 162 -15.93 -11.93 -5.59
N MET A 163 -15.27 -11.07 -4.84
CA MET A 163 -13.93 -10.55 -5.13
C MET A 163 -12.87 -11.07 -4.15
N ALA A 164 -13.26 -11.97 -3.26
CA ALA A 164 -12.41 -12.49 -2.19
C ALA A 164 -11.14 -13.23 -2.69
N GLY A 165 -11.06 -13.59 -3.95
CA GLY A 165 -9.87 -14.17 -4.58
C GLY A 165 -8.91 -13.12 -5.17
N ARG A 166 -9.27 -11.84 -5.19
CA ARG A 166 -8.38 -10.76 -5.63
C ARG A 166 -7.64 -10.19 -4.44
N THR A 167 -6.58 -10.87 -4.06
CA THR A 167 -5.64 -10.45 -3.00
C THR A 167 -4.80 -9.24 -3.39
N ASP A 168 -4.94 -8.77 -4.61
CA ASP A 168 -4.11 -7.72 -5.21
C ASP A 168 -4.67 -6.31 -4.96
N LEU A 169 -5.83 -6.19 -4.31
CA LEU A 169 -6.39 -4.88 -3.98
C LEU A 169 -5.60 -4.25 -2.83
N HIS A 170 -4.83 -3.25 -3.19
CA HIS A 170 -4.10 -2.45 -2.22
C HIS A 170 -5.05 -1.47 -1.50
N CYS A 171 -4.74 -1.12 -0.26
CA CYS A 171 -5.55 -0.18 0.54
C CYS A 171 -5.72 1.17 -0.17
N THR A 172 -4.70 1.61 -0.92
CA THR A 172 -4.72 2.85 -1.71
C THR A 172 -5.68 2.83 -2.90
N THR A 173 -6.21 1.67 -3.27
CA THR A 173 -7.25 1.57 -4.29
C THR A 173 -8.54 2.27 -3.84
N CYS A 174 -8.82 2.24 -2.54
CA CYS A 174 -10.01 2.82 -1.94
C CYS A 174 -9.68 4.05 -1.08
N HIS A 175 -8.57 4.01 -0.31
CA HIS A 175 -8.20 5.08 0.61
C HIS A 175 -7.19 6.05 -0.02
N ASN A 176 -7.50 7.34 -0.01
CA ASN A 176 -6.60 8.36 -0.51
C ASN A 176 -5.58 8.78 0.57
N PHE A 177 -4.46 8.08 0.66
CA PHE A 177 -3.37 8.39 1.59
C PHE A 177 -2.55 9.63 1.21
N LEU A 178 -2.77 10.21 0.05
CA LEU A 178 -2.19 11.49 -0.34
C LEU A 178 -2.93 12.67 0.30
N ALA A 179 -4.02 12.43 1.01
CA ALA A 179 -4.74 13.45 1.75
C ALA A 179 -3.81 14.16 2.74
N ARG A 180 -3.89 15.48 2.81
CA ARG A 180 -3.20 16.27 3.82
C ARG A 180 -3.83 16.02 5.18
N ALA A 181 -3.00 15.71 6.17
CA ALA A 181 -3.47 15.49 7.51
C ALA A 181 -3.16 16.69 8.40
N PRO A 182 -4.10 17.52 8.77
CA PRO A 182 -4.07 18.20 10.03
C PRO A 182 -5.32 17.86 10.83
N GLY A 183 -5.15 17.12 11.90
CA GLY A 183 -6.22 16.80 12.82
C GLY A 183 -7.25 15.80 12.27
N VAL A 184 -7.69 15.97 11.04
CA VAL A 184 -8.56 15.06 10.30
C VAL A 184 -7.89 14.66 9.01
N ALA A 185 -7.90 13.39 8.67
CA ALA A 185 -7.37 12.88 7.43
C ALA A 185 -8.31 13.30 6.27
N VAL A 186 -7.94 14.37 5.59
CA VAL A 186 -8.66 14.89 4.42
C VAL A 186 -7.73 14.95 3.23
N ASP A 187 -8.25 14.80 2.02
CA ASP A 187 -7.52 15.01 0.79
C ASP A 187 -7.25 16.51 0.52
N SER A 188 -6.57 16.82 -0.58
CA SER A 188 -6.27 18.19 -0.97
C SER A 188 -7.51 19.09 -1.18
N LEU A 189 -8.69 18.48 -1.30
CA LEU A 189 -9.97 19.17 -1.44
C LEU A 189 -10.73 19.23 -0.12
N GLY A 190 -10.12 18.89 1.00
CA GLY A 190 -10.77 18.85 2.30
C GLY A 190 -11.64 17.62 2.53
N GLN A 191 -11.45 16.55 1.74
CA GLN A 191 -12.28 15.36 1.79
C GLN A 191 -11.72 14.31 2.77
N PRO A 192 -12.59 13.59 3.49
CA PRO A 192 -12.16 12.56 4.43
C PRO A 192 -11.42 11.42 3.73
N LEU A 193 -10.52 10.76 4.47
CA LEU A 193 -9.78 9.59 4.00
C LEU A 193 -10.70 8.37 3.71
N THR A 194 -11.93 8.43 4.19
CA THR A 194 -12.98 7.43 3.93
C THR A 194 -13.28 7.37 2.43
N PRO A 195 -13.33 6.18 1.84
CA PRO A 195 -13.63 6.01 0.42
C PRO A 195 -14.99 6.60 0.06
N ARG A 196 -15.05 7.23 -1.11
CA ARG A 196 -16.25 7.85 -1.66
C ARG A 196 -16.84 7.00 -2.77
N ALA A 197 -18.04 7.38 -3.21
CA ALA A 197 -18.70 6.77 -4.35
C ALA A 197 -17.78 6.64 -5.58
N ALA A 198 -16.94 7.62 -5.87
CA ALA A 198 -16.04 7.59 -7.02
C ALA A 198 -15.08 6.39 -7.00
N GLN A 199 -14.52 6.03 -5.84
CA GLN A 199 -13.65 4.86 -5.73
C GLN A 199 -14.41 3.56 -5.93
N CYS A 200 -15.63 3.46 -5.40
CA CYS A 200 -16.48 2.29 -5.57
C CYS A 200 -16.95 2.13 -7.01
N LEU A 201 -17.41 3.23 -7.61
CA LEU A 201 -17.97 3.26 -8.96
C LEU A 201 -16.90 3.05 -10.05
N GLY A 202 -15.63 3.28 -9.76
CA GLY A 202 -14.54 2.93 -10.65
C GLY A 202 -14.56 1.45 -11.08
N CYS A 203 -15.07 0.57 -10.21
CA CYS A 203 -15.25 -0.85 -10.51
C CYS A 203 -16.74 -1.22 -10.71
N HIS A 204 -17.64 -0.69 -9.88
CA HIS A 204 -19.03 -1.12 -9.87
C HIS A 204 -19.90 -0.47 -10.95
N ALA A 205 -19.56 0.71 -11.45
CA ALA A 205 -20.33 1.40 -12.50
C ALA A 205 -20.36 0.61 -13.82
N MET A 206 -19.30 -0.12 -14.12
CA MET A 206 -19.16 -0.87 -15.36
C MET A 206 -20.02 -2.15 -15.41
N GLN A 207 -20.57 -2.57 -14.30
CA GLN A 207 -21.25 -3.88 -14.22
C GLN A 207 -22.77 -3.79 -14.38
N GLY A 208 -23.34 -2.61 -14.59
CA GLY A 208 -24.79 -2.44 -14.69
C GLY A 208 -25.58 -2.88 -13.44
N GLN A 209 -24.87 -3.28 -12.39
CA GLN A 209 -25.47 -3.87 -11.18
C GLN A 209 -26.15 -2.82 -10.30
N ILE A 210 -25.84 -1.54 -10.53
CA ILE A 210 -26.46 -0.43 -9.80
C ILE A 210 -27.39 0.33 -10.76
N THR A 211 -28.26 -0.40 -11.41
CA THR A 211 -29.23 0.17 -12.34
C THR A 211 -30.13 1.15 -11.61
N GLY A 212 -30.13 2.39 -12.05
CA GLY A 212 -30.99 3.45 -11.49
C GLY A 212 -30.42 4.23 -10.32
N LEU A 213 -29.16 3.98 -9.94
CA LEU A 213 -28.49 4.84 -8.98
C LEU A 213 -28.17 6.21 -9.61
N ASP A 214 -28.80 7.23 -9.10
CA ASP A 214 -28.46 8.62 -9.39
C ASP A 214 -27.91 9.25 -8.10
N ILE A 215 -26.59 9.35 -8.01
CA ILE A 215 -25.91 9.86 -6.79
C ILE A 215 -26.35 11.28 -6.48
N ALA A 216 -26.68 12.09 -7.48
CA ALA A 216 -27.14 13.46 -7.27
C ALA A 216 -28.53 13.51 -6.61
N LYS A 217 -29.32 12.47 -6.77
CA LYS A 217 -30.66 12.32 -6.17
C LYS A 217 -30.71 11.35 -5.00
N ASP A 218 -29.59 10.67 -4.71
CA ASP A 218 -29.51 9.75 -3.58
C ASP A 218 -29.56 10.53 -2.26
N PRO A 219 -30.54 10.27 -1.39
CA PRO A 219 -30.65 10.94 -0.10
C PRO A 219 -29.46 10.65 0.82
N HIS A 220 -28.67 9.61 0.56
CA HIS A 220 -27.48 9.25 1.29
C HIS A 220 -26.21 9.86 0.69
N HIS A 221 -26.34 10.70 -0.33
CA HIS A 221 -25.23 11.45 -0.96
C HIS A 221 -24.05 10.57 -1.44
N GLY A 222 -24.32 9.32 -1.78
CA GLY A 222 -23.31 8.38 -2.30
C GLY A 222 -22.27 7.93 -1.28
N VAL A 223 -22.55 7.98 0.02
CA VAL A 223 -21.66 7.43 1.05
C VAL A 223 -21.90 5.92 1.15
N CYS A 224 -21.32 5.20 0.21
CA CYS A 224 -21.50 3.74 0.09
C CYS A 224 -21.05 2.98 1.37
N GLY A 225 -20.01 3.48 2.03
CA GLY A 225 -19.40 2.87 3.21
C GLY A 225 -20.31 2.82 4.45
N ASP A 226 -21.35 3.65 4.52
CA ASP A 226 -22.30 3.65 5.64
C ASP A 226 -23.17 2.39 5.64
N CYS A 227 -23.41 1.82 4.45
CA CYS A 227 -24.16 0.57 4.29
C CYS A 227 -23.27 -0.60 3.85
N HIS A 228 -22.22 -0.35 3.10
CA HIS A 228 -21.31 -1.35 2.55
C HIS A 228 -19.94 -1.23 3.20
N ASN A 229 -19.64 -2.05 4.19
CA ASN A 229 -18.31 -2.05 4.80
C ASN A 229 -17.45 -3.18 4.22
N PRO A 230 -16.43 -2.86 3.38
CA PRO A 230 -15.58 -3.88 2.75
C PRO A 230 -14.65 -4.61 3.72
N HIS A 231 -14.57 -4.18 4.97
CA HIS A 231 -13.76 -4.83 6.02
C HIS A 231 -14.55 -5.81 6.88
N THR A 232 -15.87 -5.87 6.70
CA THR A 232 -16.73 -6.81 7.43
C THR A 232 -17.33 -7.84 6.47
N GLN A 233 -17.74 -8.99 7.01
CA GLN A 233 -18.44 -10.02 6.22
C GLN A 233 -19.93 -9.74 6.05
N THR A 234 -20.44 -8.73 6.73
CA THR A 234 -21.85 -8.40 6.68
C THR A 234 -22.22 -7.87 5.31
N SER A 235 -23.19 -8.53 4.66
CA SER A 235 -23.78 -7.98 3.47
C SER A 235 -24.57 -6.73 3.81
N ALA A 236 -24.74 -5.83 2.84
CA ALA A 236 -25.56 -4.63 3.04
C ALA A 236 -26.99 -4.94 3.46
N ARG A 237 -27.46 -6.17 3.23
CA ARG A 237 -28.78 -6.64 3.67
C ARG A 237 -28.89 -6.80 5.18
N ASP A 238 -27.78 -7.02 5.85
CA ASP A 238 -27.72 -7.23 7.29
C ASP A 238 -27.53 -5.91 8.05
N VAL A 239 -27.27 -4.82 7.33
CA VAL A 239 -27.17 -3.50 7.92
C VAL A 239 -28.58 -2.95 8.11
N SER A 240 -29.02 -2.88 9.35
CA SER A 240 -30.28 -2.21 9.68
C SER A 240 -30.15 -0.72 9.44
N CYS A 241 -31.11 -0.14 8.73
CA CYS A 241 -31.18 1.31 8.49
C CYS A 241 -31.26 2.11 9.81
N THR A 242 -31.64 1.46 10.90
CA THR A 242 -31.69 2.02 12.26
C THR A 242 -30.38 1.87 13.01
N ASN A 243 -29.43 1.06 12.52
CA ASN A 243 -28.12 0.96 13.12
C ASN A 243 -27.39 2.30 13.01
N ALA A 244 -26.54 2.58 13.95
CA ALA A 244 -25.81 3.85 14.06
C ALA A 244 -26.71 5.10 14.19
N GLY A 245 -28.00 4.93 14.50
CA GLY A 245 -28.92 6.04 14.78
C GLY A 245 -29.40 6.82 13.55
N CYS A 246 -29.13 6.36 12.34
CA CYS A 246 -29.49 7.08 11.12
C CYS A 246 -31.00 7.24 10.96
N HIS A 247 -31.77 6.16 11.07
CA HIS A 247 -33.23 6.16 10.99
C HIS A 247 -33.87 5.66 12.30
N ALA A 248 -33.41 6.19 13.44
CA ALA A 248 -33.88 5.75 14.77
C ALA A 248 -35.39 5.96 14.96
N ASN A 249 -35.94 7.04 14.41
CA ASN A 249 -37.32 7.45 14.61
C ASN A 249 -38.21 7.11 13.40
N TRP A 250 -37.86 6.09 12.60
CA TRP A 250 -38.60 5.74 11.39
C TRP A 250 -40.07 5.43 11.62
N ARG A 251 -40.45 4.96 12.84
CA ARG A 251 -41.82 4.63 13.20
C ARG A 251 -42.72 5.87 13.37
N ASP A 252 -42.12 7.01 13.60
CA ASP A 252 -42.85 8.28 13.78
C ASP A 252 -43.15 8.94 12.45
N VAL A 253 -42.65 8.43 11.36
CA VAL A 253 -42.94 8.93 10.02
C VAL A 253 -44.30 8.38 9.55
N SER A 254 -45.16 9.25 9.08
CA SER A 254 -46.59 9.08 8.85
C SER A 254 -47.06 7.72 8.32
N PHE A 255 -46.42 7.18 7.29
CA PHE A 255 -46.81 5.88 6.71
C PHE A 255 -46.45 4.70 7.61
N HIS A 256 -45.42 4.80 8.42
CA HIS A 256 -44.95 3.71 9.27
C HIS A 256 -45.71 3.61 10.59
N VAL A 257 -46.52 4.63 10.92
CA VAL A 257 -47.36 4.64 12.12
C VAL A 257 -48.44 3.56 11.99
N GLY A 258 -48.41 2.55 12.80
CA GLY A 258 -49.44 1.51 12.86
C GLY A 258 -49.36 0.45 11.77
N VAL A 259 -48.31 0.41 10.94
CA VAL A 259 -48.13 -0.61 9.92
C VAL A 259 -47.45 -1.85 10.53
N PRO A 260 -48.13 -3.00 10.63
CA PRO A 260 -47.58 -4.22 11.27
C PRO A 260 -46.69 -5.01 10.34
N HIS A 261 -45.94 -4.36 9.44
CA HIS A 261 -45.11 -5.06 8.50
C HIS A 261 -43.76 -5.48 9.13
N PRO A 262 -43.20 -6.59 8.68
CA PRO A 262 -41.89 -7.03 9.17
C PRO A 262 -40.79 -6.12 8.64
N GLN A 263 -39.99 -5.99 9.28
CA GLN A 263 -38.79 -5.33 9.82
C GLN A 263 -37.64 -5.06 8.86
N LEU A 264 -37.65 -5.57 7.65
CA LEU A 264 -36.63 -5.26 6.67
C LEU A 264 -37.10 -4.07 5.81
N CYS A 265 -36.51 -2.92 6.05
CA CYS A 265 -36.78 -1.71 5.29
C CYS A 265 -36.63 -1.93 3.78
N THR A 266 -35.68 -2.76 3.40
CA THR A 266 -35.39 -3.12 1.99
C THR A 266 -36.47 -3.98 1.32
N THR A 267 -37.46 -4.48 2.06
CA THR A 267 -38.62 -5.14 1.46
C THR A 267 -39.49 -4.15 0.68
N CYS A 268 -39.58 -2.92 1.15
CA CYS A 268 -40.35 -1.85 0.51
C CYS A 268 -39.44 -0.80 -0.13
N HIS A 269 -38.35 -0.43 0.56
CA HIS A 269 -37.36 0.52 0.05
C HIS A 269 -36.29 -0.21 -0.74
N GLU A 270 -36.44 -0.22 -2.05
CA GLU A 270 -35.46 -0.88 -2.93
C GLU A 270 -34.11 -0.16 -2.81
N PRO A 271 -33.06 -0.87 -2.44
CA PRO A 271 -31.72 -0.27 -2.32
C PRO A 271 -31.32 0.47 -3.59
N HIS A 272 -30.70 1.64 -3.40
CA HIS A 272 -30.24 2.56 -4.45
C HIS A 272 -31.35 3.30 -5.22
N ARG A 273 -32.63 2.98 -4.99
CA ARG A 273 -33.78 3.74 -5.56
C ARG A 273 -34.59 4.45 -4.50
N TRP A 274 -34.66 3.89 -3.31
CA TRP A 274 -35.25 4.38 -2.06
C TRP A 274 -36.73 4.80 -2.12
N THR A 275 -37.26 5.09 -3.31
CA THR A 275 -38.67 5.47 -3.50
C THR A 275 -39.58 4.25 -3.48
N VAL A 276 -40.59 4.30 -2.64
CA VAL A 276 -41.68 3.30 -2.57
C VAL A 276 -42.84 3.74 -3.43
N ASN A 277 -43.40 2.81 -4.21
CA ASN A 277 -44.61 3.05 -4.97
C ASN A 277 -45.58 1.86 -4.82
N GLY A 278 -46.80 1.99 -5.30
CA GLY A 278 -47.85 0.98 -5.14
C GLY A 278 -47.48 -0.43 -5.61
N LYS A 279 -46.57 -0.54 -6.57
CA LYS A 279 -46.07 -1.86 -7.04
C LYS A 279 -45.29 -2.64 -5.98
N HIS A 280 -44.75 -1.95 -4.98
CA HIS A 280 -44.09 -2.64 -3.87
C HIS A 280 -45.12 -3.29 -2.93
N CYS A 281 -46.27 -2.69 -2.78
CA CYS A 281 -47.35 -3.21 -1.97
C CYS A 281 -47.98 -4.45 -2.62
N THR A 282 -48.19 -4.41 -3.93
CA THR A 282 -48.82 -5.54 -4.67
C THR A 282 -47.93 -6.80 -4.80
N ARG A 283 -46.67 -6.75 -4.36
CA ARG A 283 -45.83 -7.96 -4.25
C ARG A 283 -46.34 -8.91 -3.16
N CYS A 284 -47.03 -8.40 -2.18
CA CYS A 284 -47.51 -9.21 -1.05
C CYS A 284 -49.05 -9.08 -0.89
N HIS A 285 -49.64 -8.00 -1.34
CA HIS A 285 -51.07 -7.76 -1.29
C HIS A 285 -51.66 -8.01 -2.67
N GLU A 286 -52.35 -9.12 -2.83
CA GLU A 286 -53.18 -9.39 -4.02
C GLU A 286 -54.45 -8.53 -3.95
N ASN A 287 -54.88 -7.99 -5.10
CA ASN A 287 -56.12 -7.23 -5.21
C ASN A 287 -57.32 -8.06 -4.95
#